data_ab7f677b9041740bb118bf7b620343b4
#
_entry.id   ab7f677b9041740bb118bf7b620343b4
#
_cell.length_a   1.000
_cell.length_b   1.000
_cell.length_c   1.000
_cell.angle_alpha   90.00
_cell.angle_beta   90.00
_cell.angle_gamma   90.00
#
_symmetry.space_group_name_H-M   'P 1'
#
loop_
_entity.id
_entity.type
_entity.pdbx_description
1 polymer ?
#
loop_
_entity_poly.entity_id
_entity_poly.type
_entity_poly.pdbx_seq_one_letter_code
_entity_poly.pdbx_strand_id
1 'polypeptide(L)'
;MFLSQTNPAVDNLKRRVTAASCTFSTITRFLTKRDIRTNYNLLVIDECSTVSNSDMKKVLEKATFQLLLLVGDTYQINSIRFGNWFSVVRKFIPESAVFELNSPYRSSNEGLLTLWSRVRNMDDTIMELIARQEYSISLDTSIFNPAEEDEIILCLNYDGLYGINNINRFLQESNPNPSVTWGIQQYKIGDPILFNDSDRFSPVIYNNMKGKVVGIQVFNEDDISGYIQFDIELNKIINGLDAMGCDFELLENSENGNSIIRFIVNKTKSVDDDDSSNSRAVVPFQVAYAVSIHKAQGLEYISVDRWKRCRNRLCNDTLSEFRV
;
A
#
# COMPACT_ATOMS: atom_id res chain seq x y z
N MET A 1 13.29 -18.21 5.88
CA MET A 1 12.06 -17.79 5.16
C MET A 1 11.44 -16.62 5.86
N PHE A 2 11.12 -15.57 5.12
CA PHE A 2 10.41 -14.40 5.61
C PHE A 2 9.04 -14.35 4.94
N LEU A 3 7.98 -14.22 5.74
CA LEU A 3 6.60 -14.08 5.30
C LEU A 3 6.02 -12.75 5.81
N SER A 4 5.17 -12.14 5.02
CA SER A 4 4.30 -11.06 5.45
C SER A 4 2.96 -11.10 4.72
N GLN A 5 1.98 -10.33 5.18
CA GLN A 5 0.64 -10.33 4.59
C GLN A 5 0.60 -9.61 3.23
N THR A 6 1.42 -8.56 3.05
CA THR A 6 1.36 -7.69 1.86
C THR A 6 2.67 -7.68 1.07
N ASN A 7 2.58 -7.44 -0.24
CA ASN A 7 3.77 -7.29 -1.08
C ASN A 7 4.67 -6.10 -0.68
N PRO A 8 4.14 -4.91 -0.34
CA PRO A 8 4.97 -3.83 0.17
C PRO A 8 5.81 -4.21 1.40
N ALA A 9 5.21 -4.93 2.37
CA ALA A 9 5.93 -5.40 3.54
C ALA A 9 7.02 -6.42 3.17
N VAL A 10 6.75 -7.33 2.23
CA VAL A 10 7.75 -8.27 1.70
C VAL A 10 8.91 -7.53 1.02
N ASP A 11 8.64 -6.50 0.23
CA ASP A 11 9.68 -5.71 -0.44
C ASP A 11 10.51 -4.90 0.56
N ASN A 12 9.90 -4.40 1.63
CA ASN A 12 10.62 -3.76 2.73
C ASN A 12 11.58 -4.73 3.42
N LEU A 13 11.12 -5.95 3.69
CA LEU A 13 11.98 -7.00 4.26
C LEU A 13 13.15 -7.34 3.33
N LYS A 14 12.91 -7.49 2.02
CA LYS A 14 13.97 -7.75 1.03
C LYS A 14 15.03 -6.67 1.01
N ARG A 15 14.64 -5.39 1.13
CA ARG A 15 15.59 -4.27 1.12
C ARG A 15 16.45 -4.21 2.38
N ARG A 16 15.93 -4.65 3.52
CA ARG A 16 16.59 -4.56 4.83
C ARG A 16 17.38 -5.81 5.22
N VAL A 17 16.99 -6.97 4.72
CA VAL A 17 17.63 -8.25 5.04
C VAL A 17 18.53 -8.67 3.89
N THR A 18 19.84 -8.53 4.09
CA THR A 18 20.88 -8.78 3.07
C THR A 18 21.50 -10.17 3.14
N ALA A 19 21.01 -11.07 4.02
CA ALA A 19 21.58 -12.41 4.19
C ALA A 19 21.35 -13.32 2.98
N ALA A 20 22.41 -13.98 2.52
CA ALA A 20 22.49 -14.66 1.22
C ALA A 20 21.57 -15.88 1.02
N SER A 21 20.98 -16.45 2.06
CA SER A 21 20.10 -17.64 1.95
C SER A 21 18.65 -17.36 2.30
N CYS A 22 18.22 -16.11 2.26
CA CYS A 22 16.89 -15.72 2.62
C CYS A 22 15.93 -15.81 1.44
N THR A 23 14.74 -16.32 1.72
CA THR A 23 13.61 -16.33 0.79
C THR A 23 12.46 -15.50 1.37
N PHE A 24 11.75 -14.79 0.51
CA PHE A 24 10.70 -13.86 0.89
C PHE A 24 9.42 -14.15 0.11
N SER A 25 8.28 -14.12 0.75
CA SER A 25 6.98 -14.32 0.09
C SER A 25 5.85 -13.68 0.88
N THR A 26 4.75 -13.38 0.21
CA THR A 26 3.50 -13.15 0.92
C THR A 26 2.94 -14.48 1.45
N ILE A 27 2.15 -14.41 2.51
CA ILE A 27 1.48 -15.58 3.09
C ILE A 27 0.60 -16.26 2.04
N THR A 28 -0.19 -15.50 1.27
CA THR A 28 -1.04 -16.03 0.21
C THR A 28 -0.22 -16.84 -0.81
N ARG A 29 0.88 -16.26 -1.32
CA ARG A 29 1.76 -16.94 -2.29
C ARG A 29 2.42 -18.17 -1.68
N PHE A 30 2.85 -18.12 -0.43
CA PHE A 30 3.39 -19.27 0.27
C PHE A 30 2.37 -20.41 0.38
N LEU A 31 1.12 -20.10 0.68
CA LEU A 31 0.06 -21.09 0.84
C LEU A 31 -0.38 -21.72 -0.50
N THR A 32 -0.42 -20.93 -1.58
CA THR A 32 -0.92 -21.40 -2.90
C THR A 32 0.12 -22.11 -3.74
N LYS A 33 1.40 -21.76 -3.67
CA LYS A 33 2.44 -22.44 -4.44
C LYS A 33 2.71 -23.85 -3.93
N ARG A 34 2.73 -24.84 -4.86
CA ARG A 34 3.02 -26.25 -4.56
C ARG A 34 4.52 -26.51 -4.43
N ASP A 35 5.36 -25.82 -5.21
CA ASP A 35 6.80 -26.07 -5.32
C ASP A 35 7.66 -25.24 -4.36
N ILE A 36 7.07 -24.68 -3.32
CA ILE A 36 7.82 -23.95 -2.29
C ILE A 36 8.41 -24.95 -1.29
N ARG A 37 9.70 -24.78 -1.02
CA ARG A 37 10.36 -25.45 0.10
C ARG A 37 9.56 -25.18 1.38
N THR A 38 9.38 -26.21 2.19
CA THR A 38 8.59 -26.14 3.42
C THR A 38 9.41 -26.30 4.70
N ASN A 39 10.71 -26.70 4.58
CA ASN A 39 11.62 -26.87 5.72
C ASN A 39 12.57 -25.70 5.85
N TYR A 40 12.58 -25.06 7.01
CA TYR A 40 13.38 -23.85 7.29
C TYR A 40 14.10 -23.97 8.63
N ASN A 41 15.29 -23.40 8.73
CA ASN A 41 15.94 -23.22 10.03
C ASN A 41 15.24 -22.10 10.80
N LEU A 42 14.91 -21.01 10.10
CA LEU A 42 14.20 -19.86 10.66
C LEU A 42 13.02 -19.51 9.77
N LEU A 43 11.84 -19.43 10.37
CA LEU A 43 10.64 -18.85 9.77
C LEU A 43 10.31 -17.55 10.51
N VAL A 44 10.32 -16.45 9.79
CA VAL A 44 9.94 -15.12 10.28
C VAL A 44 8.61 -14.75 9.66
N ILE A 45 7.64 -14.35 10.47
CA ILE A 45 6.37 -13.82 10.02
C ILE A 45 6.24 -12.41 10.54
N ASP A 46 6.23 -11.44 9.62
CA ASP A 46 6.12 -10.03 9.92
C ASP A 46 4.67 -9.54 9.74
N GLU A 47 4.32 -8.46 10.42
CA GLU A 47 2.97 -7.89 10.48
C GLU A 47 1.93 -8.93 10.97
N CYS A 48 2.27 -9.70 11.99
CA CYS A 48 1.45 -10.81 12.49
C CYS A 48 0.04 -10.41 12.96
N SER A 49 -0.15 -9.16 13.40
CA SER A 49 -1.46 -8.61 13.79
C SER A 49 -2.47 -8.62 12.65
N THR A 50 -1.99 -8.56 11.40
CA THR A 50 -2.83 -8.52 10.20
C THR A 50 -3.17 -9.92 9.66
N VAL A 51 -2.54 -10.96 10.17
CA VAL A 51 -2.71 -12.34 9.70
C VAL A 51 -3.91 -12.99 10.36
N SER A 52 -4.82 -13.56 9.57
CA SER A 52 -6.01 -14.25 10.08
C SER A 52 -5.67 -15.57 10.79
N ASN A 53 -6.55 -16.01 11.70
CA ASN A 53 -6.41 -17.31 12.36
C ASN A 53 -6.32 -18.47 11.35
N SER A 54 -7.12 -18.41 10.30
CA SER A 54 -7.15 -19.45 9.25
C SER A 54 -5.84 -19.53 8.47
N ASP A 55 -5.30 -18.36 8.09
CA ASP A 55 -4.07 -18.32 7.30
C ASP A 55 -2.87 -18.73 8.15
N MET A 56 -2.81 -18.28 9.42
CA MET A 56 -1.75 -18.70 10.32
C MET A 56 -1.76 -20.20 10.58
N LYS A 57 -2.94 -20.80 10.81
CA LYS A 57 -3.09 -22.23 10.93
C LYS A 57 -2.50 -22.96 9.72
N LYS A 58 -2.86 -22.55 8.50
CA LYS A 58 -2.35 -23.14 7.25
C LYS A 58 -0.84 -22.99 7.10
N VAL A 59 -0.27 -21.85 7.51
CA VAL A 59 1.19 -21.65 7.50
C VAL A 59 1.88 -22.64 8.43
N LEU A 60 1.38 -22.81 9.66
CA LEU A 60 1.94 -23.73 10.64
C LEU A 60 1.79 -25.22 10.20
N GLU A 61 0.70 -25.56 9.52
CA GLU A 61 0.50 -26.90 8.97
C GLU A 61 1.41 -27.19 7.77
N LYS A 62 1.76 -26.17 6.98
CA LYS A 62 2.57 -26.32 5.76
C LYS A 62 4.06 -26.24 6.04
N ALA A 63 4.51 -25.42 6.98
CA ALA A 63 5.91 -25.14 7.25
C ALA A 63 6.48 -25.98 8.39
N THR A 64 7.67 -26.54 8.19
CA THR A 64 8.50 -27.11 9.25
C THR A 64 9.67 -26.15 9.53
N PHE A 65 9.94 -25.86 10.78
CA PHE A 65 10.97 -24.89 11.16
C PHE A 65 11.65 -25.27 12.49
N GLN A 66 12.90 -24.83 12.67
CA GLN A 66 13.60 -25.00 13.94
C GLN A 66 13.29 -23.84 14.88
N LEU A 67 13.20 -22.63 14.34
CA LEU A 67 12.85 -21.41 15.07
C LEU A 67 11.76 -20.65 14.34
N LEU A 68 10.73 -20.22 15.08
CA LEU A 68 9.67 -19.34 14.62
C LEU A 68 9.83 -17.97 15.29
N LEU A 69 9.93 -16.92 14.50
CA LEU A 69 9.93 -15.54 14.95
C LEU A 69 8.65 -14.85 14.46
N LEU A 70 7.83 -14.40 15.38
CA LEU A 70 6.60 -13.67 15.11
C LEU A 70 6.82 -12.19 15.46
N VAL A 71 6.64 -11.33 14.46
CA VAL A 71 6.79 -9.87 14.60
C VAL A 71 5.47 -9.22 14.28
N GLY A 72 5.02 -8.31 15.12
CA GLY A 72 3.75 -7.61 14.91
C GLY A 72 3.44 -6.66 16.05
N ASP A 73 2.38 -5.89 15.88
CA ASP A 73 1.92 -4.94 16.85
C ASP A 73 0.43 -5.15 17.15
N THR A 74 0.12 -5.39 18.42
CA THR A 74 -1.26 -5.62 18.90
C THR A 74 -2.10 -4.36 18.96
N TYR A 75 -1.50 -3.18 18.80
CA TYR A 75 -2.18 -1.88 18.77
C TYR A 75 -2.50 -1.42 17.34
N GLN A 76 -1.95 -2.09 16.33
CA GLN A 76 -2.30 -1.84 14.94
C GLN A 76 -3.65 -2.43 14.55
N ILE A 77 -4.12 -2.08 13.33
CA ILE A 77 -5.36 -2.61 12.78
C ILE A 77 -5.28 -4.14 12.71
N ASN A 78 -6.27 -4.79 13.31
CA ASN A 78 -6.40 -6.23 13.27
C ASN A 78 -6.69 -6.74 11.85
N SER A 79 -6.50 -8.04 11.64
CA SER A 79 -6.86 -8.73 10.40
C SER A 79 -8.30 -8.39 9.97
N ILE A 80 -8.50 -8.09 8.68
CA ILE A 80 -9.84 -7.90 8.07
C ILE A 80 -10.65 -9.20 8.16
N ARG A 81 -10.00 -10.36 8.04
CA ARG A 81 -10.61 -11.67 8.27
C ARG A 81 -10.58 -12.00 9.76
N PHE A 82 -11.49 -12.86 10.19
CA PHE A 82 -11.61 -13.25 11.58
C PHE A 82 -10.28 -13.71 12.19
N GLY A 83 -9.93 -13.11 13.31
CA GLY A 83 -8.89 -13.58 14.22
C GLY A 83 -7.99 -12.48 14.79
N ASN A 84 -7.62 -12.67 16.04
CA ASN A 84 -6.62 -11.89 16.77
C ASN A 84 -5.62 -12.81 17.47
N TRP A 85 -5.29 -13.92 16.85
CA TRP A 85 -4.43 -14.97 17.41
C TRP A 85 -3.09 -14.40 17.94
N PHE A 86 -2.55 -13.39 17.28
CA PHE A 86 -1.28 -12.78 17.69
C PHE A 86 -1.36 -12.15 19.09
N SER A 87 -2.45 -11.46 19.42
CA SER A 87 -2.68 -10.92 20.75
C SER A 87 -2.88 -12.02 21.79
N VAL A 88 -3.42 -13.16 21.35
CA VAL A 88 -3.74 -14.28 22.24
C VAL A 88 -2.52 -15.18 22.46
N VAL A 89 -1.68 -15.42 21.45
CA VAL A 89 -0.55 -16.34 21.52
C VAL A 89 0.44 -15.97 22.61
N ARG A 90 0.60 -14.69 22.90
CA ARG A 90 1.46 -14.19 24.00
C ARG A 90 1.13 -14.83 25.36
N LYS A 91 -0.13 -15.23 25.57
CA LYS A 91 -0.57 -15.88 26.82
C LYS A 91 -0.15 -17.35 26.94
N PHE A 92 0.31 -17.96 25.85
CA PHE A 92 0.64 -19.38 25.76
C PHE A 92 2.12 -19.67 25.58
N ILE A 93 2.93 -18.63 25.37
CA ILE A 93 4.39 -18.75 25.24
C ILE A 93 5.07 -18.22 26.52
N PRO A 94 6.27 -18.72 26.86
CA PRO A 94 7.02 -18.22 28.02
C PRO A 94 7.34 -16.73 27.89
N GLU A 95 7.27 -15.98 28.98
CA GLU A 95 7.62 -14.56 28.99
C GLU A 95 9.04 -14.30 28.48
N SER A 96 9.97 -15.21 28.74
CA SER A 96 11.35 -15.14 28.21
C SER A 96 11.46 -15.21 26.69
N ALA A 97 10.40 -15.64 26.01
CA ALA A 97 10.31 -15.67 24.54
C ALA A 97 9.54 -14.46 23.96
N VAL A 98 9.09 -13.54 24.81
CA VAL A 98 8.36 -12.33 24.39
C VAL A 98 9.26 -11.12 24.58
N PHE A 99 9.50 -10.40 23.48
CA PHE A 99 10.29 -9.17 23.49
C PHE A 99 9.43 -8.03 22.97
N GLU A 100 9.46 -6.91 23.65
CA GLU A 100 8.78 -5.69 23.24
C GLU A 100 9.81 -4.61 22.89
N LEU A 101 9.69 -4.05 21.68
CA LEU A 101 10.54 -2.95 21.22
C LEU A 101 9.92 -1.63 21.70
N ASN A 102 10.55 -1.01 22.70
CA ASN A 102 10.02 0.20 23.35
C ASN A 102 10.66 1.50 22.85
N SER A 103 11.76 1.41 22.11
CA SER A 103 12.47 2.59 21.61
C SER A 103 12.04 2.91 20.19
N PRO A 104 11.44 4.08 19.92
CA PRO A 104 11.12 4.50 18.57
C PRO A 104 12.40 4.89 17.80
N TYR A 105 12.57 4.37 16.59
CA TYR A 105 13.71 4.67 15.73
C TYR A 105 13.34 5.50 14.49
N ARG A 106 12.04 5.70 14.24
CA ARG A 106 11.55 6.33 13.01
C ARG A 106 11.36 7.82 13.12
N SER A 107 11.10 8.32 14.32
CA SER A 107 10.88 9.74 14.57
C SER A 107 11.68 10.22 15.77
N SER A 108 12.20 11.44 15.64
CA SER A 108 12.78 12.22 16.76
C SER A 108 11.85 13.33 17.24
N ASN A 109 10.63 13.42 16.70
CA ASN A 109 9.66 14.45 17.08
C ASN A 109 9.02 14.09 18.44
N GLU A 110 9.45 14.80 19.50
CA GLU A 110 8.99 14.57 20.86
C GLU A 110 7.45 14.70 21.03
N GLY A 111 6.83 15.64 20.30
CA GLY A 111 5.38 15.83 20.34
C GLY A 111 4.63 14.63 19.80
N LEU A 112 5.09 14.09 18.67
CA LEU A 112 4.52 12.92 18.04
C LEU A 112 4.75 11.67 18.90
N LEU A 113 5.95 11.47 19.43
CA LEU A 113 6.27 10.37 20.33
C LEU A 113 5.38 10.40 21.59
N THR A 114 5.12 11.59 22.13
CA THR A 114 4.21 11.78 23.24
C THR A 114 2.78 11.39 22.88
N LEU A 115 2.31 11.81 21.68
CA LEU A 115 0.99 11.45 21.19
C LEU A 115 0.86 9.92 21.04
N TRP A 116 1.84 9.26 20.43
CA TRP A 116 1.83 7.80 20.29
C TRP A 116 1.79 7.08 21.61
N SER A 117 2.60 7.53 22.58
CA SER A 117 2.60 6.94 23.92
C SER A 117 1.22 7.06 24.59
N ARG A 118 0.56 8.20 24.46
CA ARG A 118 -0.79 8.40 25.02
C ARG A 118 -1.83 7.56 24.29
N VAL A 119 -1.79 7.49 22.95
CA VAL A 119 -2.70 6.63 22.18
C VAL A 119 -2.51 5.17 22.55
N ARG A 120 -1.27 4.72 22.66
CA ARG A 120 -0.94 3.34 23.06
C ARG A 120 -1.46 2.97 24.44
N ASN A 121 -1.37 3.91 25.38
CA ASN A 121 -1.81 3.72 26.75
C ASN A 121 -3.31 4.01 26.94
N MET A 122 -4.03 4.37 25.88
CA MET A 122 -5.45 4.77 25.94
C MET A 122 -5.69 5.89 26.96
N ASP A 123 -4.79 6.89 26.99
CA ASP A 123 -4.80 7.99 27.96
C ASP A 123 -5.99 8.94 27.70
N ASP A 124 -6.74 9.28 28.72
CA ASP A 124 -7.92 10.15 28.62
C ASP A 124 -7.59 11.58 28.14
N THR A 125 -6.31 11.99 28.21
CA THR A 125 -5.83 13.31 27.78
C THR A 125 -5.38 13.39 26.34
N ILE A 126 -5.60 12.33 25.53
CA ILE A 126 -5.23 12.31 24.10
C ILE A 126 -5.83 13.49 23.35
N MET A 127 -7.12 13.78 23.54
CA MET A 127 -7.82 14.85 22.85
C MET A 127 -7.27 16.23 23.21
N GLU A 128 -6.88 16.43 24.47
CA GLU A 128 -6.24 17.67 24.91
C GLU A 128 -4.88 17.86 24.24
N LEU A 129 -4.08 16.79 24.16
CA LEU A 129 -2.78 16.84 23.49
C LEU A 129 -2.92 17.16 21.99
N ILE A 130 -3.85 16.49 21.30
CA ILE A 130 -4.13 16.71 19.89
C ILE A 130 -4.51 18.18 19.64
N ALA A 131 -5.37 18.76 20.49
CA ALA A 131 -5.78 20.15 20.39
C ALA A 131 -4.63 21.13 20.68
N ARG A 132 -3.83 20.88 21.71
CA ARG A 132 -2.68 21.73 22.09
C ARG A 132 -1.57 21.77 21.04
N GLN A 133 -1.32 20.66 20.37
CA GLN A 133 -0.28 20.54 19.36
C GLN A 133 -0.76 20.85 17.95
N GLU A 134 -1.99 21.32 17.82
CA GLU A 134 -2.62 21.65 16.53
C GLU A 134 -2.65 20.45 15.54
N TYR A 135 -2.65 19.21 16.05
CA TYR A 135 -2.83 18.01 15.24
C TYR A 135 -4.29 17.80 14.80
N SER A 136 -5.23 18.52 15.41
CA SER A 136 -6.64 18.53 15.03
C SER A 136 -7.04 19.92 14.59
N ILE A 137 -7.55 20.01 13.38
CA ILE A 137 -8.17 21.23 12.85
C ILE A 137 -9.60 20.92 12.47
N SER A 138 -10.43 21.98 12.41
CA SER A 138 -11.78 21.82 11.85
C SER A 138 -11.68 21.35 10.41
N LEU A 139 -12.53 20.39 10.04
CA LEU A 139 -12.71 19.99 8.66
C LEU A 139 -13.33 21.15 7.89
N ASP A 140 -12.51 21.83 7.12
CA ASP A 140 -12.89 22.93 6.25
C ASP A 140 -12.50 22.64 4.79
N THR A 141 -12.64 23.64 3.94
CA THR A 141 -12.31 23.50 2.52
C THR A 141 -10.83 23.35 2.22
N SER A 142 -9.93 23.51 3.20
CA SER A 142 -8.48 23.40 3.00
C SER A 142 -8.04 22.00 2.61
N ILE A 143 -8.81 20.96 2.97
CA ILE A 143 -8.56 19.57 2.56
C ILE A 143 -8.61 19.38 1.04
N PHE A 144 -9.28 20.29 0.33
CA PHE A 144 -9.39 20.26 -1.14
C PHE A 144 -8.33 21.12 -1.84
N ASN A 145 -7.38 21.67 -1.10
CA ASN A 145 -6.25 22.33 -1.73
C ASN A 145 -5.36 21.32 -2.46
N PRO A 146 -4.64 21.74 -3.52
CA PRO A 146 -3.73 20.84 -4.23
C PRO A 146 -2.79 20.13 -3.29
N ALA A 147 -2.65 18.82 -3.46
CA ALA A 147 -1.72 18.02 -2.71
C ALA A 147 -0.27 18.40 -3.07
N GLU A 148 0.61 18.43 -2.08
CA GLU A 148 2.04 18.50 -2.33
C GLU A 148 2.54 17.16 -2.90
N GLU A 149 3.75 17.16 -3.49
CA GLU A 149 4.37 15.92 -3.94
C GLU A 149 4.49 14.93 -2.77
N ASP A 150 4.13 13.68 -3.03
CA ASP A 150 4.17 12.55 -2.09
C ASP A 150 3.26 12.67 -0.86
N GLU A 151 2.24 13.52 -0.93
CA GLU A 151 1.19 13.62 0.09
C GLU A 151 0.05 12.62 -0.19
N ILE A 152 -0.51 12.02 0.85
CA ILE A 152 -1.73 11.21 0.76
C ILE A 152 -2.71 11.59 1.86
N ILE A 153 -4.00 11.60 1.52
CA ILE A 153 -5.06 11.83 2.48
C ILE A 153 -5.68 10.50 2.88
N LEU A 154 -5.82 10.29 4.17
CA LEU A 154 -6.49 9.11 4.69
C LEU A 154 -7.91 9.38 5.06
N CYS A 155 -8.78 8.53 4.55
CA CYS A 155 -10.20 8.60 4.82
C CYS A 155 -10.71 7.30 5.45
N LEU A 156 -11.67 7.45 6.34
CA LEU A 156 -12.37 6.32 6.96
C LEU A 156 -13.44 5.74 6.04
N ASN A 157 -14.10 6.60 5.27
CA ASN A 157 -15.27 6.26 4.46
C ASN A 157 -14.99 6.46 2.97
N TYR A 158 -15.67 5.71 2.11
CA TYR A 158 -15.62 5.90 0.67
C TYR A 158 -16.51 7.07 0.20
N ASP A 159 -17.67 7.23 0.80
CA ASP A 159 -18.68 8.19 0.39
C ASP A 159 -18.86 9.34 1.40
N GLY A 160 -19.57 10.38 0.97
CA GLY A 160 -19.77 11.60 1.75
C GLY A 160 -18.79 12.72 1.39
N LEU A 161 -18.99 13.90 1.98
CA LEU A 161 -18.23 15.11 1.67
C LEU A 161 -16.71 14.90 1.85
N TYR A 162 -16.31 14.20 2.90
CA TYR A 162 -14.92 13.90 3.24
C TYR A 162 -14.56 12.42 2.96
N GLY A 163 -15.32 11.78 2.08
CA GLY A 163 -15.04 10.42 1.62
C GLY A 163 -13.99 10.36 0.51
N ILE A 164 -13.37 9.20 0.35
CA ILE A 164 -12.29 8.95 -0.62
C ILE A 164 -12.70 9.40 -2.02
N ASN A 165 -13.91 9.02 -2.46
CA ASN A 165 -14.39 9.32 -3.81
C ASN A 165 -14.49 10.82 -4.07
N ASN A 166 -15.02 11.56 -3.10
CA ASN A 166 -15.22 13.00 -3.23
C ASN A 166 -13.88 13.76 -3.17
N ILE A 167 -13.02 13.43 -2.22
CA ILE A 167 -11.71 14.07 -2.08
C ILE A 167 -10.85 13.80 -3.32
N ASN A 168 -10.79 12.57 -3.81
CA ASN A 168 -10.05 12.24 -5.04
C ASN A 168 -10.55 13.08 -6.22
N ARG A 169 -11.85 13.22 -6.38
CA ARG A 169 -12.43 14.03 -7.46
C ARG A 169 -12.03 15.50 -7.35
N PHE A 170 -12.16 16.11 -6.18
CA PHE A 170 -11.81 17.51 -5.98
C PHE A 170 -10.31 17.77 -6.19
N LEU A 171 -9.44 16.91 -5.66
CA LEU A 171 -8.00 17.06 -5.82
C LEU A 171 -7.55 16.80 -7.26
N GLN A 172 -8.20 15.88 -7.96
CA GLN A 172 -7.98 15.66 -9.38
C GLN A 172 -8.45 16.87 -10.22
N GLU A 173 -9.55 17.54 -9.84
CA GLU A 173 -10.00 18.76 -10.50
C GLU A 173 -8.97 19.89 -10.41
N SER A 174 -8.23 20.00 -9.30
CA SER A 174 -7.15 21.00 -9.14
C SER A 174 -5.87 20.67 -9.94
N ASN A 175 -5.73 19.47 -10.49
CA ASN A 175 -4.67 19.15 -11.43
C ASN A 175 -4.95 19.88 -12.77
N PRO A 176 -4.07 20.79 -13.25
CA PRO A 176 -4.32 21.62 -14.40
C PRO A 176 -4.24 20.87 -15.75
N ASN A 177 -3.74 19.64 -15.75
CA ASN A 177 -3.59 18.88 -16.99
C ASN A 177 -4.96 18.49 -17.59
N PRO A 178 -5.04 18.35 -18.91
CA PRO A 178 -6.26 17.94 -19.59
C PRO A 178 -6.77 16.60 -19.06
N SER A 179 -8.10 16.51 -18.88
CA SER A 179 -8.77 15.29 -18.47
C SER A 179 -9.04 14.38 -19.65
N VAL A 180 -8.73 13.11 -19.51
CA VAL A 180 -9.06 12.03 -20.46
C VAL A 180 -10.11 11.14 -19.79
N THR A 181 -11.27 10.98 -20.44
CA THR A 181 -12.36 10.13 -19.95
C THR A 181 -12.24 8.72 -20.57
N TRP A 182 -12.29 7.69 -19.71
CA TRP A 182 -12.35 6.30 -20.14
C TRP A 182 -13.41 5.55 -19.31
N GLY A 183 -14.47 5.12 -19.97
CA GLY A 183 -15.64 4.63 -19.28
C GLY A 183 -16.29 5.72 -18.41
N ILE A 184 -16.45 5.42 -17.12
CA ILE A 184 -17.01 6.36 -16.13
C ILE A 184 -15.94 7.12 -15.35
N GLN A 185 -14.67 6.84 -15.61
CA GLN A 185 -13.53 7.40 -14.89
C GLN A 185 -12.82 8.48 -15.72
N GLN A 186 -12.22 9.41 -15.02
CA GLN A 186 -11.37 10.45 -15.58
C GLN A 186 -9.94 10.28 -15.10
N TYR A 187 -8.99 10.53 -15.98
CA TYR A 187 -7.55 10.44 -15.73
C TYR A 187 -6.85 11.67 -16.25
N LYS A 188 -5.85 12.14 -15.51
CA LYS A 188 -5.00 13.26 -15.91
C LYS A 188 -3.53 12.88 -15.75
N ILE A 189 -2.67 13.40 -16.62
CA ILE A 189 -1.23 13.33 -16.40
C ILE A 189 -0.91 14.03 -15.08
N GLY A 190 -0.04 13.42 -14.28
CA GLY A 190 0.29 13.90 -12.94
C GLY A 190 -0.56 13.29 -11.81
N ASP A 191 -1.64 12.57 -12.11
CA ASP A 191 -2.44 11.92 -11.07
C ASP A 191 -1.62 10.86 -10.33
N PRO A 192 -1.58 10.89 -8.99
CA PRO A 192 -1.07 9.77 -8.20
C PRO A 192 -2.02 8.60 -8.29
N ILE A 193 -1.47 7.40 -8.37
CA ILE A 193 -2.25 6.17 -8.46
C ILE A 193 -1.80 5.09 -7.49
N LEU A 194 -2.72 4.18 -7.17
CA LEU A 194 -2.41 2.88 -6.55
C LEU A 194 -2.95 1.75 -7.43
N PHE A 195 -2.09 0.78 -7.72
CA PHE A 195 -2.53 -0.44 -8.41
C PHE A 195 -3.49 -1.23 -7.51
N ASN A 196 -4.59 -1.70 -8.07
CA ASN A 196 -5.65 -2.44 -7.37
C ASN A 196 -6.04 -3.76 -8.03
N ASP A 197 -5.67 -3.94 -9.31
CA ASP A 197 -5.84 -5.18 -10.07
C ASP A 197 -4.56 -5.40 -10.90
N SER A 198 -3.55 -5.98 -10.28
CA SER A 198 -2.20 -6.08 -10.85
C SER A 198 -1.82 -7.51 -11.23
N ASP A 199 -2.74 -8.47 -11.22
CA ASP A 199 -2.45 -9.87 -11.48
C ASP A 199 -1.81 -10.08 -12.87
N ARG A 200 -2.23 -9.31 -13.87
CA ARG A 200 -1.66 -9.32 -15.24
C ARG A 200 -0.19 -8.87 -15.28
N PHE A 201 0.28 -8.16 -14.29
CA PHE A 201 1.65 -7.63 -14.19
C PHE A 201 2.52 -8.38 -13.18
N SER A 202 1.98 -9.46 -12.62
CA SER A 202 2.69 -10.28 -11.64
C SER A 202 3.92 -10.95 -12.29
N PRO A 203 5.05 -11.04 -11.60
CA PRO A 203 5.26 -10.76 -10.17
C PRO A 203 5.81 -9.35 -9.88
N VAL A 204 5.92 -8.48 -10.88
CA VAL A 204 6.68 -7.22 -10.80
C VAL A 204 5.87 -6.11 -10.16
N ILE A 205 4.61 -5.98 -10.56
CA ILE A 205 3.66 -5.01 -10.02
C ILE A 205 2.65 -5.74 -9.15
N TYR A 206 2.29 -5.14 -8.05
CA TYR A 206 1.38 -5.71 -7.05
C TYR A 206 0.40 -4.66 -6.53
N ASN A 207 -0.70 -5.13 -5.95
CA ASN A 207 -1.72 -4.27 -5.37
C ASN A 207 -1.13 -3.34 -4.30
N ASN A 208 -1.60 -2.10 -4.27
CA ASN A 208 -1.12 -0.98 -3.46
C ASN A 208 0.30 -0.48 -3.83
N MET A 209 0.87 -0.89 -4.96
CA MET A 209 2.07 -0.22 -5.48
C MET A 209 1.70 1.18 -5.94
N LYS A 210 2.51 2.16 -5.54
CA LYS A 210 2.36 3.56 -5.94
C LYS A 210 2.88 3.78 -7.36
N GLY A 211 2.24 4.71 -8.05
CA GLY A 211 2.70 5.24 -9.32
C GLY A 211 2.14 6.63 -9.58
N LYS A 212 2.59 7.22 -10.67
CA LYS A 212 2.13 8.52 -11.18
C LYS A 212 1.86 8.40 -12.67
N VAL A 213 0.75 8.91 -13.13
CA VAL A 213 0.44 8.96 -14.55
C VAL A 213 1.36 9.97 -15.23
N VAL A 214 2.17 9.53 -16.19
CA VAL A 214 3.09 10.39 -16.95
C VAL A 214 2.72 10.50 -18.42
N GLY A 215 1.87 9.60 -18.91
CA GLY A 215 1.36 9.66 -20.29
C GLY A 215 -0.01 8.99 -20.42
N ILE A 216 -0.86 9.54 -21.26
CA ILE A 216 -2.18 8.99 -21.61
C ILE A 216 -2.39 9.21 -23.11
N GLN A 217 -2.77 8.14 -23.82
CA GLN A 217 -3.18 8.22 -25.22
C GLN A 217 -4.42 7.35 -25.45
N VAL A 218 -5.39 7.86 -26.18
CA VAL A 218 -6.62 7.14 -26.55
C VAL A 218 -6.59 6.83 -28.02
N PHE A 219 -6.81 5.58 -28.35
CA PHE A 219 -6.91 5.07 -29.71
C PHE A 219 -8.33 4.54 -29.91
N ASN A 220 -9.14 5.27 -30.64
CA ASN A 220 -10.50 4.86 -31.01
C ASN A 220 -10.49 4.49 -32.47
N GLU A 221 -10.78 3.24 -32.80
CA GLU A 221 -11.00 2.80 -34.19
C GLU A 221 -12.47 2.98 -34.55
N ASP A 222 -13.40 2.72 -33.59
CA ASP A 222 -14.86 2.90 -33.71
C ASP A 222 -15.48 3.12 -32.34
N ASP A 223 -16.79 3.39 -32.25
CA ASP A 223 -17.50 3.52 -30.98
C ASP A 223 -17.47 2.23 -30.11
N ILE A 224 -17.16 1.10 -30.72
CA ILE A 224 -17.18 -0.23 -30.09
C ILE A 224 -15.78 -0.77 -29.86
N SER A 225 -14.80 -0.39 -30.70
CA SER A 225 -13.41 -0.84 -30.60
C SER A 225 -12.47 0.30 -30.28
N GLY A 226 -11.51 0.05 -29.42
CA GLY A 226 -10.51 1.04 -29.04
C GLY A 226 -9.78 0.63 -27.76
N TYR A 227 -8.71 1.32 -27.48
CA TYR A 227 -7.95 1.13 -26.25
C TYR A 227 -7.39 2.47 -25.75
N ILE A 228 -7.16 2.53 -24.45
CA ILE A 228 -6.40 3.59 -23.83
C ILE A 228 -5.04 3.04 -23.41
N GLN A 229 -4.00 3.81 -23.69
CA GLN A 229 -2.62 3.54 -23.28
C GLN A 229 -2.24 4.44 -22.13
N PHE A 230 -1.64 3.87 -21.12
CA PHE A 230 -1.09 4.57 -19.96
C PHE A 230 0.42 4.38 -19.88
N ASP A 231 1.12 5.47 -19.61
CA ASP A 231 2.52 5.46 -19.17
C ASP A 231 2.53 5.83 -17.68
N ILE A 232 3.05 4.94 -16.87
CA ILE A 232 3.05 5.09 -15.39
C ILE A 232 4.48 5.07 -14.89
N GLU A 233 4.88 6.14 -14.21
CA GLU A 233 6.11 6.17 -13.42
C GLU A 233 5.87 5.45 -12.09
N LEU A 234 6.72 4.49 -11.77
CA LEU A 234 6.65 3.69 -10.54
C LEU A 234 7.63 4.23 -9.51
N ASN A 235 7.31 4.15 -8.23
CA ASN A 235 8.22 4.47 -7.12
C ASN A 235 9.30 3.39 -6.91
N LYS A 236 9.78 2.77 -8.00
CA LYS A 236 10.83 1.77 -7.92
C LYS A 236 11.52 1.58 -9.27
N ILE A 237 12.72 1.01 -9.22
CA ILE A 237 13.46 0.58 -10.41
C ILE A 237 13.12 -0.89 -10.69
N ILE A 238 12.76 -1.18 -11.95
CA ILE A 238 12.51 -2.54 -12.44
C ILE A 238 13.67 -2.92 -13.37
N ASN A 239 14.24 -4.09 -13.15
CA ASN A 239 15.22 -4.65 -14.07
C ASN A 239 14.51 -5.26 -15.29
N GLY A 240 15.09 -5.09 -16.49
CA GLY A 240 14.52 -5.63 -17.71
C GLY A 240 14.28 -7.15 -17.69
N LEU A 241 15.12 -7.90 -16.97
CA LEU A 241 14.93 -9.35 -16.80
C LEU A 241 13.69 -9.70 -15.98
N ASP A 242 13.37 -8.90 -14.96
CA ASP A 242 12.17 -9.12 -14.14
C ASP A 242 10.89 -8.76 -14.90
N ALA A 243 10.98 -7.87 -15.87
CA ALA A 243 9.86 -7.45 -16.73
C ALA A 243 9.54 -8.44 -17.84
N MET A 244 10.42 -9.40 -18.12
CA MET A 244 10.21 -10.38 -19.20
C MET A 244 8.96 -11.23 -18.97
N GLY A 245 8.03 -11.20 -19.93
CA GLY A 245 6.78 -11.96 -19.87
C GLY A 245 5.64 -11.27 -19.10
N CYS A 246 5.85 -10.06 -18.59
CA CYS A 246 4.78 -9.23 -18.03
C CYS A 246 3.98 -8.53 -19.14
N ASP A 247 2.70 -8.24 -18.87
CA ASP A 247 1.81 -7.57 -19.83
C ASP A 247 1.97 -6.04 -19.80
N PHE A 248 3.22 -5.57 -19.86
CA PHE A 248 3.60 -4.17 -20.01
C PHE A 248 4.95 -4.04 -20.72
N GLU A 249 5.18 -2.89 -21.30
CA GLU A 249 6.46 -2.47 -21.88
C GLU A 249 7.22 -1.63 -20.85
N LEU A 250 8.52 -1.89 -20.66
CA LEU A 250 9.39 -1.06 -19.86
C LEU A 250 9.98 0.04 -20.75
N LEU A 251 9.71 1.29 -20.43
CA LEU A 251 10.26 2.46 -21.12
C LEU A 251 11.59 2.90 -20.48
N GLU A 252 12.17 3.98 -21.00
CA GLU A 252 13.30 4.66 -20.36
C GLU A 252 12.91 5.15 -18.96
N ASN A 253 13.90 5.18 -18.07
CA ASN A 253 13.67 5.67 -16.71
C ASN A 253 13.35 7.16 -16.72
N SER A 254 12.55 7.60 -15.74
CA SER A 254 12.28 9.01 -15.49
C SER A 254 13.56 9.79 -15.11
N GLU A 255 13.50 11.11 -15.14
CA GLU A 255 14.58 11.99 -14.64
C GLU A 255 14.97 11.69 -13.19
N ASN A 256 14.03 11.19 -12.39
CA ASN A 256 14.25 10.75 -11.00
C ASN A 256 14.88 9.35 -10.90
N GLY A 257 15.16 8.69 -12.02
CA GLY A 257 15.69 7.33 -12.06
C GLY A 257 14.65 6.22 -11.83
N ASN A 258 13.38 6.55 -11.69
CA ASN A 258 12.29 5.58 -11.53
C ASN A 258 11.93 4.93 -12.86
N SER A 259 11.45 3.68 -12.82
CA SER A 259 11.01 3.00 -14.03
C SER A 259 9.64 3.50 -14.50
N ILE A 260 9.52 3.70 -15.83
CA ILE A 260 8.25 3.99 -16.48
C ILE A 260 7.80 2.75 -17.21
N ILE A 261 6.55 2.36 -17.00
CA ILE A 261 5.92 1.25 -17.71
C ILE A 261 4.80 1.75 -18.59
N ARG A 262 4.58 1.05 -19.70
CA ARG A 262 3.50 1.28 -20.66
C ARG A 262 2.62 0.06 -20.77
N PHE A 263 1.31 0.25 -20.70
CA PHE A 263 0.33 -0.81 -20.94
C PHE A 263 -0.95 -0.25 -21.56
N ILE A 264 -1.76 -1.15 -22.13
CA ILE A 264 -3.03 -0.80 -22.75
C ILE A 264 -4.21 -1.38 -21.96
N VAL A 265 -5.35 -0.68 -22.02
CA VAL A 265 -6.64 -1.11 -21.49
C VAL A 265 -7.67 -1.04 -22.61
N ASN A 266 -8.26 -2.16 -22.96
CA ASN A 266 -9.22 -2.27 -24.05
C ASN A 266 -10.59 -1.75 -23.64
N LYS A 267 -11.34 -1.21 -24.58
CA LYS A 267 -12.76 -0.95 -24.39
C LYS A 267 -13.48 -2.29 -24.22
N THR A 268 -14.39 -2.37 -23.23
CA THR A 268 -15.13 -3.62 -22.98
C THR A 268 -15.98 -3.97 -24.19
N LYS A 269 -15.72 -5.12 -24.81
CA LYS A 269 -16.62 -5.69 -25.78
C LYS A 269 -17.77 -6.40 -25.07
N SER A 270 -18.95 -6.42 -25.69
CA SER A 270 -20.12 -7.10 -25.16
C SER A 270 -19.89 -8.60 -24.94
N VAL A 271 -20.48 -9.11 -23.94
CA VAL A 271 -20.85 -10.40 -23.31
C VAL A 271 -20.35 -11.73 -23.90
N ASP A 272 -19.75 -11.82 -25.08
CA ASP A 272 -19.47 -13.09 -25.77
C ASP A 272 -17.96 -13.48 -25.89
N ASP A 273 -17.05 -12.76 -25.26
CA ASP A 273 -15.62 -13.04 -25.33
C ASP A 273 -15.09 -13.75 -24.07
N ASP A 274 -14.29 -14.81 -24.30
CA ASP A 274 -13.63 -15.67 -23.33
C ASP A 274 -12.99 -14.91 -22.14
N ASP A 275 -13.01 -15.53 -20.96
CA ASP A 275 -12.52 -15.01 -19.65
C ASP A 275 -11.11 -14.35 -19.68
N SER A 276 -10.25 -14.71 -20.64
CA SER A 276 -8.90 -14.15 -20.75
C SER A 276 -8.85 -12.72 -21.34
N SER A 277 -9.88 -12.29 -22.08
CA SER A 277 -9.97 -10.93 -22.68
C SER A 277 -10.47 -9.90 -21.66
N ASN A 278 -11.20 -10.33 -20.63
CA ASN A 278 -11.78 -9.46 -19.62
C ASN A 278 -10.73 -8.76 -18.71
N SER A 279 -9.58 -9.37 -18.47
CA SER A 279 -8.54 -8.79 -17.62
C SER A 279 -7.91 -7.52 -18.20
N ARG A 280 -7.92 -7.35 -19.53
CA ARG A 280 -7.42 -6.15 -20.22
C ARG A 280 -8.46 -5.04 -20.38
N ALA A 281 -9.69 -5.27 -19.98
CA ALA A 281 -10.76 -4.28 -20.08
C ALA A 281 -10.91 -3.43 -18.82
N VAL A 282 -10.27 -3.83 -17.71
CA VAL A 282 -10.30 -3.10 -16.45
C VAL A 282 -9.02 -2.28 -16.30
N VAL A 283 -9.17 -1.00 -15.91
CA VAL A 283 -8.02 -0.17 -15.54
C VAL A 283 -7.44 -0.71 -14.23
N PRO A 284 -6.17 -1.16 -14.20
CA PRO A 284 -5.60 -1.91 -13.10
C PRO A 284 -5.15 -1.03 -11.91
N PHE A 285 -5.60 0.20 -11.86
CA PHE A 285 -5.27 1.16 -10.81
C PHE A 285 -6.44 2.10 -10.51
N GLN A 286 -6.34 2.78 -9.40
CA GLN A 286 -7.23 3.87 -9.01
C GLN A 286 -6.43 5.15 -8.79
N VAL A 287 -7.04 6.30 -9.04
CA VAL A 287 -6.51 7.61 -8.62
C VAL A 287 -6.45 7.65 -7.09
N ALA A 288 -5.36 8.15 -6.54
CA ALA A 288 -5.00 7.97 -5.14
C ALA A 288 -4.44 9.22 -4.46
N TYR A 289 -5.10 10.36 -4.61
CA TYR A 289 -4.89 11.53 -3.74
C TYR A 289 -5.36 11.23 -2.31
N ALA A 290 -6.44 10.45 -2.17
CA ALA A 290 -6.96 9.94 -0.92
C ALA A 290 -7.17 8.43 -0.99
N VAL A 291 -6.90 7.74 0.11
CA VAL A 291 -7.07 6.29 0.23
C VAL A 291 -7.65 5.89 1.60
N SER A 292 -8.12 4.65 1.72
CA SER A 292 -8.52 4.14 3.02
C SER A 292 -7.31 3.83 3.89
N ILE A 293 -7.47 3.91 5.21
CA ILE A 293 -6.44 3.54 6.18
C ILE A 293 -5.92 2.13 5.91
N HIS A 294 -6.79 1.19 5.55
CA HIS A 294 -6.40 -0.20 5.25
C HIS A 294 -5.47 -0.31 4.03
N LYS A 295 -5.71 0.52 2.99
CA LYS A 295 -4.85 0.53 1.79
C LYS A 295 -3.51 1.23 2.05
N ALA A 296 -3.46 2.17 2.98
CA ALA A 296 -2.23 2.84 3.37
C ALA A 296 -1.33 1.97 4.25
N GLN A 297 -1.87 0.93 4.88
CA GLN A 297 -1.08 0.01 5.69
C GLN A 297 -0.01 -0.67 4.84
N GLY A 298 1.22 -0.62 5.28
CA GLY A 298 2.34 -1.15 4.52
C GLY A 298 2.97 -0.20 3.52
N LEU A 299 2.41 1.00 3.28
CA LEU A 299 3.01 2.03 2.45
C LEU A 299 3.99 2.88 3.27
N GLU A 300 5.07 3.30 2.63
CA GLU A 300 6.02 4.27 3.19
C GLU A 300 5.93 5.56 2.37
N TYR A 301 6.01 6.70 3.05
CA TYR A 301 6.04 8.04 2.47
C TYR A 301 7.31 8.74 2.91
N ILE A 302 7.94 9.46 1.99
CA ILE A 302 9.15 10.23 2.29
C ILE A 302 8.72 11.58 2.83
N SER A 303 8.67 11.76 4.15
CA SER A 303 8.35 13.07 4.68
C SER A 303 8.78 13.28 6.12
N VAL A 304 10.05 13.31 6.38
CA VAL A 304 10.53 13.72 7.72
C VAL A 304 10.73 15.24 7.84
N ASP A 305 10.98 15.95 6.75
CA ASP A 305 11.35 17.37 6.81
C ASP A 305 10.22 18.39 6.59
N ARG A 306 9.00 17.97 6.28
CA ARG A 306 7.90 18.89 5.89
C ARG A 306 6.87 19.22 6.96
N TRP A 307 7.01 18.70 8.15
CA TRP A 307 6.11 18.94 9.29
C TRP A 307 5.80 20.41 9.60
N LYS A 308 6.72 21.31 9.30
CA LYS A 308 6.51 22.75 9.54
C LYS A 308 5.51 23.41 8.58
N ARG A 309 5.14 22.76 7.47
CA ARG A 309 4.21 23.31 6.46
C ARG A 309 2.82 22.67 6.45
N CYS A 310 2.66 21.49 7.03
CA CYS A 310 1.38 20.77 7.06
C CYS A 310 0.49 21.19 8.22
N ARG A 311 0.27 22.49 8.41
CA ARG A 311 -0.65 22.95 9.47
C ARG A 311 -2.11 22.60 9.23
N ASN A 312 -2.50 22.13 8.04
CA ASN A 312 -3.89 22.05 7.63
C ASN A 312 -4.35 20.69 7.05
N ARG A 313 -3.56 19.60 7.17
CA ARG A 313 -3.93 18.29 6.60
C ARG A 313 -3.54 17.17 7.54
N LEU A 314 -4.28 16.07 7.51
CA LEU A 314 -3.82 14.79 8.06
C LEU A 314 -2.60 14.34 7.25
N CYS A 315 -1.41 14.71 7.70
CA CYS A 315 -0.17 14.48 6.99
C CYS A 315 0.27 13.03 7.07
N ASN A 316 0.90 12.59 6.02
CA ASN A 316 1.45 11.25 5.83
C ASN A 316 2.49 10.84 6.86
N ASP A 317 3.22 11.81 7.44
CA ASP A 317 4.20 11.56 8.50
C ASP A 317 3.60 10.83 9.70
N THR A 318 2.33 11.08 9.97
CA THR A 318 1.61 10.37 11.02
C THR A 318 1.45 8.88 10.72
N LEU A 319 1.44 8.46 9.46
CA LEU A 319 1.12 7.10 9.06
C LEU A 319 2.31 6.21 8.73
N SER A 320 3.36 6.75 8.13
CA SER A 320 4.63 6.01 8.06
C SER A 320 5.18 5.78 9.46
N GLU A 321 4.79 6.65 10.38
CA GLU A 321 5.14 6.63 11.77
C GLU A 321 4.12 5.89 12.65
N PHE A 322 2.85 5.75 12.25
CA PHE A 322 1.86 4.84 12.88
C PHE A 322 2.08 3.35 12.56
N ARG A 323 3.14 3.00 11.86
CA ARG A 323 3.70 1.65 11.89
C ARG A 323 4.51 1.46 13.17
N VAL A 324 3.84 1.26 14.23
CA VAL A 324 4.41 0.71 15.48
C VAL A 324 4.32 -0.79 15.44
#